data_80a95abb823b49e3a68d98f631991acc
#
_entry.id   80a95abb823b49e3a68d98f631991acc
#
_cell.length_a   1.000
_cell.length_b   1.000
_cell.length_c   1.000
_cell.angle_alpha   90.00
_cell.angle_beta   90.00
_cell.angle_gamma   90.00
#
_symmetry.space_group_name_H-M   'P 1'
#
loop_
_entity.id
_entity.type
_entity.pdbx_description
1 polymer ?
#
loop_
_entity_poly.entity_id
_entity_poly.type
_entity_poly.pdbx_seq_one_letter_code
_entity_poly.pdbx_strand_id
1 'polypeptide(L)'
;VTAQWIQRSGTVVVQLQNTEMVVDPDHSAALTLVADIASAAAALASLITAPVDGWLSDWTTAETAAQKAIDSWCNHNWSEPSNARVVTSTIKQGNNLVVSSSMPIRDVEWFGSVTPGVQVFSNRGTNGIDGVISTAIGVALGTGVSTTVLIGDVACVHDSNGLWALMQRDVDLKVVVTNNDGGSIFSFLPQAGVVDNATFELLYGTPHGVAFEHLAYAHGVPFKRATHGASLAELLTTPGTMLIEVPFDRSMNVSQHEALNTSIVQAVESATA
;
A
#
# COMPACT_ATOMS: atom_id res chain seq x y z
N VAL A 1 -2.88 14.59 -2.08
CA VAL A 1 -3.43 15.19 -0.85
C VAL A 1 -2.40 16.09 -0.19
N THR A 2 -1.22 15.61 0.23
CA THR A 2 -0.19 16.41 0.93
C THR A 2 0.29 17.61 0.12
N ALA A 3 0.60 17.44 -1.18
CA ALA A 3 1.01 18.54 -2.05
C ALA A 3 -0.07 19.63 -2.16
N GLN A 4 -1.33 19.22 -2.34
CA GLN A 4 -2.47 20.16 -2.38
C GLN A 4 -2.68 20.89 -1.04
N TRP A 5 -2.46 20.21 0.10
CA TRP A 5 -2.53 20.82 1.41
C TRP A 5 -1.42 21.86 1.60
N ILE A 6 -0.18 21.53 1.25
CA ILE A 6 0.97 22.46 1.30
C ILE A 6 0.67 23.70 0.44
N GLN A 7 0.19 23.50 -0.80
CA GLN A 7 -0.14 24.59 -1.71
C GLN A 7 -1.22 25.52 -1.15
N ARG A 8 -2.23 24.97 -0.45
CA ARG A 8 -3.31 25.77 0.18
C ARG A 8 -2.90 26.46 1.47
N SER A 9 -1.87 25.97 2.16
CA SER A 9 -1.44 26.52 3.44
C SER A 9 -0.77 27.90 3.35
N GLY A 10 -0.37 28.33 2.15
CA GLY A 10 0.39 29.57 1.95
C GLY A 10 1.82 29.52 2.52
N THR A 11 2.28 28.36 2.92
CA THR A 11 3.62 28.14 3.47
C THR A 11 4.68 28.30 2.38
N VAL A 12 5.82 28.90 2.72
CA VAL A 12 6.98 28.95 1.82
C VAL A 12 7.55 27.54 1.65
N VAL A 13 7.56 27.06 0.42
CA VAL A 13 8.05 25.71 0.08
C VAL A 13 9.49 25.80 -0.38
N VAL A 14 10.38 25.10 0.30
CA VAL A 14 11.76 24.86 -0.14
C VAL A 14 11.90 23.41 -0.53
N GLN A 15 12.21 23.14 -1.78
CA GLN A 15 12.38 21.78 -2.29
C GLN A 15 13.87 21.42 -2.30
N LEU A 16 14.20 20.28 -1.67
CA LEU A 16 15.52 19.67 -1.73
C LEU A 16 15.48 18.43 -2.62
N GLN A 17 16.33 18.37 -3.63
CA GLN A 17 16.39 17.27 -4.58
C GLN A 17 17.83 16.93 -4.96
N ASN A 18 18.07 15.69 -5.40
CA ASN A 18 19.39 15.21 -5.82
C ASN A 18 19.57 15.17 -7.34
N THR A 19 18.65 15.79 -8.09
CA THR A 19 18.66 15.84 -9.55
C THR A 19 18.34 17.25 -10.04
N GLU A 20 18.85 17.61 -11.22
CA GLU A 20 18.51 18.88 -11.88
C GLU A 20 17.16 18.83 -12.61
N MET A 21 16.50 17.65 -12.66
CA MET A 21 15.16 17.53 -13.23
C MET A 21 14.16 18.34 -12.40
N VAL A 22 13.32 19.11 -13.06
CA VAL A 22 12.23 19.83 -12.39
C VAL A 22 11.18 18.82 -11.91
N VAL A 23 11.04 18.69 -10.59
CA VAL A 23 10.08 17.80 -9.92
C VAL A 23 9.09 18.61 -9.08
N ASP A 24 8.55 19.67 -9.65
CA ASP A 24 7.56 20.55 -9.01
C ASP A 24 6.37 20.76 -9.97
N PRO A 25 5.49 19.74 -10.11
CA PRO A 25 4.37 19.79 -11.04
C PRO A 25 3.35 20.88 -10.69
N ASP A 26 3.30 21.29 -9.44
CA ASP A 26 2.35 22.29 -8.92
C ASP A 26 2.94 23.72 -8.94
N HIS A 27 4.21 23.87 -9.35
CA HIS A 27 4.94 25.16 -9.34
C HIS A 27 4.84 25.90 -7.99
N SER A 28 4.95 25.13 -6.91
CA SER A 28 4.75 25.63 -5.54
C SER A 28 6.07 25.96 -4.81
N ALA A 29 7.21 25.49 -5.30
CA ALA A 29 8.50 25.72 -4.68
C ALA A 29 8.98 27.17 -4.88
N ALA A 30 9.18 27.90 -3.78
CA ALA A 30 9.81 29.22 -3.78
C ALA A 30 11.33 29.12 -4.02
N LEU A 31 11.94 28.01 -3.65
CA LEU A 31 13.35 27.72 -3.84
C LEU A 31 13.54 26.21 -4.04
N THR A 32 14.34 25.86 -5.05
CA THR A 32 14.80 24.47 -5.25
C THR A 32 16.30 24.39 -5.03
N LEU A 33 16.73 23.48 -4.17
CA LEU A 33 18.13 23.18 -3.87
C LEU A 33 18.48 21.82 -4.46
N VAL A 34 19.50 21.78 -5.32
CA VAL A 34 20.03 20.51 -5.87
C VAL A 34 21.28 20.16 -5.08
N ALA A 35 21.21 19.11 -4.27
CA ALA A 35 22.31 18.67 -3.41
C ALA A 35 22.12 17.22 -2.98
N ASP A 36 23.17 16.61 -2.39
CA ASP A 36 23.00 15.36 -1.65
C ASP A 36 22.05 15.60 -0.46
N ILE A 37 20.95 14.86 -0.43
CA ILE A 37 19.85 15.09 0.51
C ILE A 37 20.30 14.93 1.96
N ALA A 38 21.11 13.90 2.24
CA ALA A 38 21.57 13.62 3.61
C ALA A 38 22.49 14.73 4.12
N SER A 39 23.45 15.16 3.29
CA SER A 39 24.39 16.25 3.62
C SER A 39 23.68 17.59 3.81
N ALA A 40 22.73 17.91 2.92
CA ALA A 40 21.96 19.15 3.01
C ALA A 40 21.05 19.15 4.24
N ALA A 41 20.37 18.03 4.54
CA ALA A 41 19.54 17.89 5.74
C ALA A 41 20.36 18.06 7.02
N ALA A 42 21.55 17.45 7.08
CA ALA A 42 22.48 17.63 8.22
C ALA A 42 22.94 19.09 8.39
N ALA A 43 23.27 19.77 7.28
CA ALA A 43 23.63 21.18 7.32
C ALA A 43 22.45 22.07 7.78
N LEU A 44 21.23 21.84 7.25
CA LEU A 44 20.03 22.56 7.69
C LEU A 44 19.73 22.33 9.16
N ALA A 45 19.82 21.08 9.64
CA ALA A 45 19.60 20.74 11.04
C ALA A 45 20.54 21.52 11.98
N SER A 46 21.79 21.77 11.56
CA SER A 46 22.77 22.55 12.34
C SER A 46 22.41 24.06 12.44
N LEU A 47 21.56 24.57 11.55
CA LEU A 47 21.13 25.97 11.52
C LEU A 47 19.84 26.20 12.31
N ILE A 48 19.14 25.15 12.69
CA ILE A 48 17.90 25.24 13.48
C ILE A 48 18.29 25.47 14.93
N THR A 49 17.97 26.67 15.47
CA THR A 49 18.41 27.10 16.80
C THR A 49 17.43 26.77 17.92
N ALA A 50 16.16 26.59 17.62
CA ALA A 50 15.16 26.17 18.59
C ALA A 50 13.97 25.48 17.90
N PRO A 51 13.50 24.34 18.41
CA PRO A 51 12.22 23.78 17.99
C PRO A 51 11.07 24.69 18.43
N VAL A 52 9.96 24.64 17.71
CA VAL A 52 8.70 25.23 18.20
C VAL A 52 8.18 24.33 19.32
N ASP A 53 8.01 24.87 20.52
CA ASP A 53 7.48 24.13 21.66
C ASP A 53 6.09 23.55 21.35
N GLY A 54 5.92 22.27 21.67
CA GLY A 54 4.65 21.56 21.43
C GLY A 54 4.48 20.98 20.04
N TRP A 55 5.15 21.51 19.01
CA TRP A 55 4.91 21.09 17.61
C TRP A 55 5.06 19.57 17.40
N LEU A 56 6.13 18.96 17.90
CA LEU A 56 6.34 17.52 17.77
C LEU A 56 5.33 16.72 18.60
N SER A 57 4.99 17.19 19.81
CA SER A 57 4.01 16.50 20.66
C SER A 57 2.61 16.53 20.05
N ASP A 58 2.22 17.60 19.37
CA ASP A 58 0.94 17.69 18.68
C ASP A 58 0.83 16.69 17.55
N TRP A 59 1.90 16.59 16.73
CA TRP A 59 1.97 15.58 15.66
C TRP A 59 1.97 14.14 16.20
N THR A 60 2.72 13.87 17.27
CA THR A 60 2.75 12.52 17.85
C THR A 60 1.44 12.15 18.54
N THR A 61 0.73 13.13 19.10
CA THR A 61 -0.62 12.96 19.65
C THR A 61 -1.61 12.61 18.54
N ALA A 62 -1.62 13.40 17.46
CA ALA A 62 -2.46 13.14 16.30
C ALA A 62 -2.20 11.76 15.68
N GLU A 63 -0.93 11.42 15.47
CA GLU A 63 -0.53 10.11 14.94
C GLU A 63 -0.98 8.95 15.85
N THR A 64 -0.78 9.09 17.17
CA THR A 64 -1.20 8.07 18.13
C THR A 64 -2.71 7.86 18.10
N ALA A 65 -3.49 8.93 17.99
CA ALA A 65 -4.94 8.86 17.88
C ALA A 65 -5.38 8.21 16.58
N ALA A 66 -4.76 8.60 15.46
CA ALA A 66 -5.01 8.01 14.14
C ALA A 66 -4.74 6.49 14.12
N GLN A 67 -3.58 6.06 14.62
CA GLN A 67 -3.20 4.64 14.64
C GLN A 67 -4.15 3.80 15.51
N LYS A 68 -4.57 4.32 16.67
CA LYS A 68 -5.57 3.65 17.52
C LYS A 68 -6.94 3.53 16.82
N ALA A 69 -7.36 4.57 16.10
CA ALA A 69 -8.61 4.53 15.35
C ALA A 69 -8.55 3.50 14.22
N ILE A 70 -7.43 3.43 13.47
CA ILE A 70 -7.20 2.44 12.43
C ILE A 70 -7.25 1.03 13.02
N ASP A 71 -6.52 0.77 14.10
CA ASP A 71 -6.50 -0.55 14.75
C ASP A 71 -7.91 -0.96 15.23
N SER A 72 -8.60 -0.05 15.90
CA SER A 72 -9.96 -0.31 16.38
C SER A 72 -10.91 -0.61 15.24
N TRP A 73 -10.89 0.18 14.17
CA TRP A 73 -11.77 -0.01 13.04
C TRP A 73 -11.46 -1.31 12.29
N CYS A 74 -10.19 -1.58 11.99
CA CYS A 74 -9.75 -2.76 11.27
C CYS A 74 -10.04 -4.07 12.03
N ASN A 75 -10.00 -4.04 13.35
CA ASN A 75 -10.34 -5.21 14.18
C ASN A 75 -11.84 -5.59 14.13
N HIS A 76 -12.72 -4.64 13.79
CA HIS A 76 -14.17 -4.86 13.74
C HIS A 76 -14.70 -4.95 12.31
N ASN A 77 -13.93 -4.54 11.30
CA ASN A 77 -14.36 -4.47 9.91
C ASN A 77 -13.33 -5.16 9.01
N TRP A 78 -13.71 -6.28 8.41
CA TRP A 78 -12.87 -6.94 7.43
C TRP A 78 -13.04 -6.28 6.07
N SER A 79 -11.98 -5.67 5.55
CA SER A 79 -11.97 -4.81 4.35
C SER A 79 -10.58 -4.79 3.70
N GLU A 80 -10.44 -4.15 2.53
CA GLU A 80 -9.13 -3.99 1.89
C GLU A 80 -8.12 -3.20 2.77
N PRO A 81 -8.49 -2.09 3.44
CA PRO A 81 -7.64 -1.46 4.46
C PRO A 81 -7.19 -2.41 5.58
N SER A 82 -8.13 -3.24 6.09
CA SER A 82 -7.82 -4.21 7.15
C SER A 82 -6.86 -5.29 6.67
N ASN A 83 -6.99 -5.74 5.41
CA ASN A 83 -6.06 -6.66 4.77
C ASN A 83 -4.64 -6.06 4.74
N ALA A 84 -4.49 -4.82 4.28
CA ALA A 84 -3.20 -4.12 4.26
C ALA A 84 -2.62 -3.96 5.69
N ARG A 85 -3.47 -3.63 6.67
CA ARG A 85 -3.07 -3.53 8.09
C ARG A 85 -2.53 -4.84 8.63
N VAL A 86 -3.23 -5.96 8.41
CA VAL A 86 -2.81 -7.29 8.85
C VAL A 86 -1.52 -7.71 8.17
N VAL A 87 -1.41 -7.54 6.84
CA VAL A 87 -0.19 -7.88 6.11
C VAL A 87 1.01 -7.13 6.68
N THR A 88 0.92 -5.81 6.82
CA THR A 88 2.04 -4.97 7.23
C THR A 88 2.46 -5.18 8.68
N SER A 89 1.51 -5.45 9.58
CA SER A 89 1.79 -5.68 11.00
C SER A 89 2.28 -7.10 11.31
N THR A 90 2.03 -8.08 10.43
CA THR A 90 2.40 -9.48 10.64
C THR A 90 3.81 -9.81 10.15
N ILE A 91 4.32 -9.07 9.16
CA ILE A 91 5.66 -9.30 8.60
C ILE A 91 6.70 -8.96 9.66
N LYS A 92 7.63 -9.90 9.88
CA LYS A 92 8.68 -9.75 10.90
C LYS A 92 9.84 -8.89 10.37
N GLN A 93 10.53 -8.24 11.30
CA GLN A 93 11.79 -7.55 11.03
C GLN A 93 12.78 -8.44 10.24
N GLY A 94 13.46 -7.87 9.28
CA GLY A 94 14.42 -8.55 8.41
C GLY A 94 13.79 -9.23 7.19
N ASN A 95 12.46 -9.32 7.10
CA ASN A 95 11.76 -9.84 5.93
C ASN A 95 11.38 -8.73 4.95
N ASN A 96 10.87 -9.13 3.78
CA ASN A 96 10.51 -8.20 2.72
C ASN A 96 8.99 -8.10 2.55
N LEU A 97 8.54 -6.91 2.19
CA LEU A 97 7.22 -6.61 1.67
C LEU A 97 7.35 -6.04 0.25
N VAL A 98 6.70 -6.66 -0.72
CA VAL A 98 6.54 -6.10 -2.07
C VAL A 98 5.10 -5.63 -2.20
N VAL A 99 4.89 -4.39 -2.64
CA VAL A 99 3.55 -3.81 -2.73
C VAL A 99 3.23 -3.42 -4.16
N SER A 100 2.13 -3.95 -4.67
CA SER A 100 1.62 -3.65 -6.01
C SER A 100 1.10 -2.22 -6.11
N SER A 101 1.15 -1.66 -7.29
CA SER A 101 0.46 -0.43 -7.67
C SER A 101 -1.05 -0.55 -7.43
N SER A 102 -1.81 0.53 -7.69
CA SER A 102 -3.25 0.65 -7.50
C SER A 102 -3.64 0.81 -6.02
N MET A 103 -4.69 0.11 -5.52
CA MET A 103 -5.12 0.23 -4.12
C MET A 103 -4.11 -0.33 -3.13
N PRO A 104 -3.45 -1.47 -3.34
CA PRO A 104 -2.55 -2.04 -2.35
C PRO A 104 -1.50 -1.07 -1.80
N ILE A 105 -0.82 -0.30 -2.67
CA ILE A 105 0.18 0.67 -2.19
C ILE A 105 -0.44 1.82 -1.41
N ARG A 106 -1.67 2.23 -1.75
CA ARG A 106 -2.40 3.28 -1.07
C ARG A 106 -2.87 2.82 0.31
N ASP A 107 -3.39 1.62 0.40
CA ASP A 107 -3.85 1.04 1.66
C ASP A 107 -2.69 0.81 2.63
N VAL A 108 -1.52 0.40 2.12
CA VAL A 108 -0.29 0.30 2.92
C VAL A 108 0.17 1.67 3.40
N GLU A 109 0.16 2.69 2.52
CA GLU A 109 0.59 4.06 2.87
C GLU A 109 -0.34 4.72 3.88
N TRP A 110 -1.66 4.54 3.74
CA TRP A 110 -2.65 5.22 4.57
C TRP A 110 -2.95 4.50 5.88
N PHE A 111 -2.98 3.17 5.85
CA PHE A 111 -3.49 2.35 6.96
C PHE A 111 -2.51 1.28 7.46
N GLY A 112 -1.41 1.09 6.77
CA GLY A 112 -0.41 0.10 7.13
C GLY A 112 0.27 0.38 8.47
N SER A 113 0.84 -0.67 9.07
CA SER A 113 1.71 -0.60 10.24
C SER A 113 2.94 -1.45 9.99
N VAL A 114 3.83 -0.92 9.16
CA VAL A 114 5.04 -1.66 8.75
C VAL A 114 6.00 -1.80 9.93
N THR A 115 6.33 -3.04 10.28
CA THR A 115 7.30 -3.34 11.34
C THR A 115 8.66 -2.72 11.02
N PRO A 116 9.31 -2.02 11.97
CA PRO A 116 10.65 -1.48 11.76
C PRO A 116 11.65 -2.56 11.30
N GLY A 117 12.45 -2.25 10.26
CA GLY A 117 13.42 -3.18 9.68
C GLY A 117 12.84 -4.17 8.66
N VAL A 118 11.56 -4.07 8.30
CA VAL A 118 11.02 -4.67 7.08
C VAL A 118 11.46 -3.84 5.89
N GLN A 119 11.99 -4.50 4.85
CA GLN A 119 12.33 -3.82 3.60
C GLN A 119 11.11 -3.80 2.68
N VAL A 120 10.70 -2.61 2.26
CA VAL A 120 9.54 -2.42 1.38
C VAL A 120 9.99 -2.12 -0.04
N PHE A 121 9.45 -2.88 -1.00
CA PHE A 121 9.73 -2.73 -2.42
C PHE A 121 8.42 -2.48 -3.18
N SER A 122 8.51 -1.75 -4.27
CA SER A 122 7.38 -1.55 -5.18
C SER A 122 7.88 -1.28 -6.59
N ASN A 123 7.13 -1.71 -7.58
CA ASN A 123 7.37 -1.35 -8.97
C ASN A 123 6.85 0.08 -9.20
N ARG A 124 7.75 1.06 -9.13
CA ARG A 124 7.42 2.47 -9.36
C ARG A 124 8.21 3.02 -10.56
N GLY A 125 7.65 4.00 -11.24
CA GLY A 125 8.24 4.59 -12.43
C GLY A 125 7.38 4.36 -13.66
N THR A 126 7.81 3.56 -14.61
CA THR A 126 7.14 3.38 -15.89
C THR A 126 6.19 2.18 -15.96
N ASN A 127 6.07 1.40 -14.89
CA ASN A 127 5.16 0.27 -14.85
C ASN A 127 3.79 0.61 -14.25
N GLY A 128 2.79 -0.24 -14.50
CA GLY A 128 1.47 -0.22 -13.86
C GLY A 128 1.26 -1.44 -12.98
N ILE A 129 0.63 -2.48 -13.53
CA ILE A 129 0.30 -3.75 -12.86
C ILE A 129 1.18 -4.91 -13.34
N ASP A 130 2.07 -4.66 -14.27
CA ASP A 130 2.96 -5.63 -14.90
C ASP A 130 4.13 -6.02 -14.01
N GLY A 131 4.56 -7.28 -14.07
CA GLY A 131 5.79 -7.77 -13.46
C GLY A 131 5.85 -7.79 -11.93
N VAL A 132 4.74 -7.69 -11.22
CA VAL A 132 4.72 -7.58 -9.75
C VAL A 132 5.13 -8.89 -9.08
N ILE A 133 4.57 -10.03 -9.54
CA ILE A 133 4.93 -11.37 -9.03
C ILE A 133 6.37 -11.68 -9.39
N SER A 134 6.78 -11.41 -10.62
CA SER A 134 8.14 -11.61 -11.11
C SER A 134 9.16 -10.81 -10.30
N THR A 135 8.83 -9.56 -9.94
CA THR A 135 9.65 -8.72 -9.06
C THR A 135 9.74 -9.31 -7.65
N ALA A 136 8.60 -9.75 -7.09
CA ALA A 136 8.58 -10.34 -5.74
C ALA A 136 9.45 -11.60 -5.66
N ILE A 137 9.43 -12.44 -6.69
CA ILE A 137 10.31 -13.61 -6.81
C ILE A 137 11.77 -13.16 -6.89
N GLY A 138 12.08 -12.14 -7.68
CA GLY A 138 13.42 -11.58 -7.78
C GLY A 138 13.94 -11.03 -6.45
N VAL A 139 13.09 -10.34 -5.68
CA VAL A 139 13.40 -9.85 -4.34
C VAL A 139 13.66 -11.02 -3.38
N ALA A 140 12.79 -12.03 -3.36
CA ALA A 140 12.96 -13.21 -2.51
C ALA A 140 14.27 -13.96 -2.81
N LEU A 141 14.59 -14.15 -4.08
CA LEU A 141 15.84 -14.79 -4.51
C LEU A 141 17.08 -13.96 -4.19
N GLY A 142 17.01 -12.64 -4.42
CA GLY A 142 18.14 -11.74 -4.23
C GLY A 142 18.50 -11.50 -2.77
N THR A 143 17.51 -11.51 -1.89
CA THR A 143 17.70 -11.28 -0.45
C THR A 143 17.83 -12.57 0.35
N GLY A 144 17.26 -13.68 -0.13
CA GLY A 144 17.26 -14.97 0.56
C GLY A 144 16.40 -15.01 1.82
N VAL A 145 15.52 -14.03 2.04
CA VAL A 145 14.63 -13.99 3.21
C VAL A 145 13.15 -14.07 2.81
N SER A 146 12.30 -14.42 3.78
CA SER A 146 10.86 -14.51 3.58
C SER A 146 10.32 -13.20 3.00
N THR A 147 9.53 -13.33 1.94
CA THR A 147 8.98 -12.19 1.19
C THR A 147 7.46 -12.34 1.11
N THR A 148 6.75 -11.26 1.36
CA THR A 148 5.31 -11.17 1.14
C THR A 148 5.04 -10.16 0.04
N VAL A 149 4.22 -10.51 -0.96
CA VAL A 149 3.70 -9.53 -1.93
C VAL A 149 2.21 -9.31 -1.68
N LEU A 150 1.83 -8.05 -1.51
CA LEU A 150 0.44 -7.61 -1.48
C LEU A 150 0.08 -7.08 -2.87
N ILE A 151 -0.85 -7.76 -3.54
CA ILE A 151 -1.16 -7.54 -4.95
C ILE A 151 -2.67 -7.54 -5.18
N GLY A 152 -3.16 -6.66 -6.06
CA GLY A 152 -4.54 -6.73 -6.53
C GLY A 152 -4.75 -7.89 -7.51
N ASP A 153 -6.00 -8.32 -7.64
CA ASP A 153 -6.42 -9.44 -8.49
C ASP A 153 -6.05 -9.21 -9.97
N VAL A 154 -6.38 -8.07 -10.54
CA VAL A 154 -6.05 -7.74 -11.95
C VAL A 154 -4.54 -7.78 -12.19
N ALA A 155 -3.73 -7.25 -11.27
CA ALA A 155 -2.28 -7.31 -11.36
C ALA A 155 -1.75 -8.75 -11.25
N CYS A 156 -2.35 -9.56 -10.39
CA CYS A 156 -2.01 -10.97 -10.24
C CYS A 156 -2.33 -11.76 -11.52
N VAL A 157 -3.49 -11.52 -12.14
CA VAL A 157 -3.86 -12.13 -13.43
C VAL A 157 -2.91 -11.68 -14.53
N HIS A 158 -2.56 -10.39 -14.56
CA HIS A 158 -1.66 -9.83 -15.58
C HIS A 158 -0.26 -10.44 -15.57
N ASP A 159 0.31 -10.72 -14.38
CA ASP A 159 1.65 -11.33 -14.21
C ASP A 159 1.56 -12.80 -13.74
N SER A 160 0.45 -13.48 -14.04
CA SER A 160 0.21 -14.86 -13.59
C SER A 160 1.25 -15.87 -14.07
N ASN A 161 1.83 -15.68 -15.25
CA ASN A 161 2.93 -16.50 -15.74
C ASN A 161 4.20 -16.39 -14.90
N GLY A 162 4.38 -15.34 -14.11
CA GLY A 162 5.43 -15.24 -13.09
C GLY A 162 5.35 -16.38 -12.06
N LEU A 163 4.14 -16.86 -11.74
CA LEU A 163 3.93 -17.98 -10.82
C LEU A 163 4.65 -19.27 -11.27
N TRP A 164 4.85 -19.46 -12.58
CA TRP A 164 5.56 -20.62 -13.11
C TRP A 164 6.99 -20.74 -12.56
N ALA A 165 7.65 -19.62 -12.28
CA ALA A 165 8.99 -19.61 -11.72
C ALA A 165 9.05 -20.23 -10.31
N LEU A 166 7.95 -20.19 -9.55
CA LEU A 166 7.86 -20.76 -8.19
C LEU A 166 7.91 -22.29 -8.18
N MET A 167 7.54 -22.95 -9.29
CA MET A 167 7.67 -24.41 -9.40
C MET A 167 9.12 -24.90 -9.38
N GLN A 168 10.07 -24.02 -9.70
CA GLN A 168 11.48 -24.38 -9.89
C GLN A 168 12.40 -23.62 -8.91
N ARG A 169 11.85 -22.84 -8.03
CA ARG A 169 12.60 -22.00 -7.09
C ARG A 169 12.19 -22.29 -5.65
N ASP A 170 13.17 -22.57 -4.83
CA ASP A 170 12.97 -22.73 -3.38
C ASP A 170 13.06 -21.34 -2.74
N VAL A 171 11.91 -20.71 -2.56
CA VAL A 171 11.76 -19.40 -1.93
C VAL A 171 10.61 -19.43 -0.93
N ASP A 172 10.67 -18.62 0.10
CA ASP A 172 9.54 -18.39 1.01
C ASP A 172 8.81 -17.13 0.56
N LEU A 173 7.79 -17.30 -0.31
CA LEU A 173 7.02 -16.21 -0.89
C LEU A 173 5.52 -16.37 -0.62
N LYS A 174 4.92 -15.38 0.05
CA LYS A 174 3.47 -15.28 0.19
C LYS A 174 2.92 -14.31 -0.86
N VAL A 175 2.08 -14.82 -1.77
CA VAL A 175 1.36 -13.98 -2.74
C VAL A 175 -0.04 -13.72 -2.20
N VAL A 176 -0.23 -12.56 -1.56
CA VAL A 176 -1.52 -12.15 -0.99
C VAL A 176 -2.30 -11.37 -2.02
N VAL A 177 -3.33 -11.99 -2.57
CA VAL A 177 -4.17 -11.40 -3.61
C VAL A 177 -5.41 -10.79 -2.99
N THR A 178 -5.49 -9.46 -3.00
CA THR A 178 -6.72 -8.71 -2.70
C THR A 178 -7.65 -8.88 -3.89
N ASN A 179 -8.64 -9.78 -3.76
CA ASN A 179 -9.56 -10.11 -4.84
C ASN A 179 -10.91 -9.45 -4.65
N ASN A 180 -11.20 -8.43 -5.46
CA ASN A 180 -12.49 -7.75 -5.53
C ASN A 180 -13.14 -7.85 -6.92
N ASP A 181 -12.63 -8.76 -7.76
CA ASP A 181 -13.07 -9.02 -9.13
C ASP A 181 -13.01 -7.76 -10.01
N GLY A 182 -11.85 -7.04 -9.98
CA GLY A 182 -11.64 -6.00 -10.97
C GLY A 182 -10.91 -4.73 -10.50
N GLY A 183 -11.13 -3.66 -11.26
CA GLY A 183 -10.45 -2.37 -11.09
C GLY A 183 -11.04 -1.47 -10.00
N SER A 184 -11.03 -1.89 -8.74
CA SER A 184 -11.62 -1.18 -7.60
C SER A 184 -11.18 0.29 -7.47
N ILE A 185 -9.93 0.60 -7.81
CA ILE A 185 -9.40 1.97 -7.73
C ILE A 185 -10.23 2.98 -8.53
N PHE A 186 -10.84 2.56 -9.63
CA PHE A 186 -11.61 3.46 -10.49
C PHE A 186 -12.92 3.90 -9.85
N SER A 187 -13.43 3.17 -8.85
CA SER A 187 -14.61 3.55 -8.08
C SER A 187 -14.38 4.80 -7.20
N PHE A 188 -13.13 5.14 -6.90
CA PHE A 188 -12.74 6.37 -6.18
C PHE A 188 -12.61 7.59 -7.08
N LEU A 189 -12.75 7.44 -8.38
CA LEU A 189 -12.55 8.51 -9.35
C LEU A 189 -13.89 9.08 -9.83
N PRO A 190 -13.89 10.35 -10.31
CA PRO A 190 -15.11 11.00 -10.79
C PRO A 190 -15.87 10.23 -11.86
N GLN A 191 -15.18 9.42 -12.65
CA GLN A 191 -15.78 8.60 -13.72
C GLN A 191 -16.86 7.65 -13.19
N ALA A 192 -16.72 7.14 -11.97
CA ALA A 192 -17.71 6.27 -11.35
C ALA A 192 -19.09 6.92 -11.18
N GLY A 193 -19.13 8.26 -11.06
CA GLY A 193 -20.38 9.02 -10.92
C GLY A 193 -20.89 9.65 -12.24
N VAL A 194 -20.12 9.53 -13.34
CA VAL A 194 -20.43 10.22 -14.61
C VAL A 194 -20.90 9.26 -15.70
N VAL A 195 -20.30 8.08 -15.79
CA VAL A 195 -20.68 7.08 -16.79
C VAL A 195 -21.74 6.12 -16.22
N ASP A 196 -22.56 5.53 -17.08
CA ASP A 196 -23.51 4.49 -16.68
C ASP A 196 -22.77 3.22 -16.21
N ASN A 197 -23.45 2.41 -15.39
CA ASN A 197 -22.84 1.25 -14.76
C ASN A 197 -22.29 0.21 -15.77
N ALA A 198 -22.97 0.00 -16.88
CA ALA A 198 -22.51 -0.98 -17.88
C ALA A 198 -21.20 -0.53 -18.56
N THR A 199 -21.12 0.75 -18.89
CA THR A 199 -19.90 1.37 -19.41
C THR A 199 -18.78 1.38 -18.38
N PHE A 200 -19.10 1.66 -17.09
CA PHE A 200 -18.13 1.61 -16.03
C PHE A 200 -17.54 0.21 -15.85
N GLU A 201 -18.39 -0.81 -15.76
CA GLU A 201 -17.93 -2.20 -15.61
C GLU A 201 -17.11 -2.67 -16.81
N LEU A 202 -17.48 -2.25 -18.03
CA LEU A 202 -16.76 -2.64 -19.25
C LEU A 202 -15.36 -2.01 -19.32
N LEU A 203 -15.22 -0.71 -18.99
CA LEU A 203 -13.99 0.05 -19.25
C LEU A 203 -13.08 0.20 -18.02
N TYR A 204 -13.62 0.15 -16.82
CA TYR A 204 -12.93 0.44 -15.56
C TYR A 204 -13.02 -0.70 -14.55
N GLY A 205 -14.22 -1.18 -14.27
CA GLY A 205 -14.46 -2.28 -13.36
C GLY A 205 -13.81 -3.58 -13.84
N THR A 206 -13.96 -3.88 -15.11
CA THR A 206 -13.33 -5.02 -15.82
C THR A 206 -13.35 -6.32 -15.01
N PRO A 207 -14.53 -6.81 -14.54
CA PRO A 207 -14.62 -8.03 -13.77
C PRO A 207 -14.07 -9.20 -14.60
N HIS A 208 -13.21 -10.02 -13.99
CA HIS A 208 -12.48 -11.07 -14.71
C HIS A 208 -12.98 -12.48 -14.38
N GLY A 209 -13.67 -12.70 -13.26
CA GLY A 209 -14.22 -13.99 -12.86
C GLY A 209 -13.18 -15.11 -12.68
N VAL A 210 -11.90 -14.78 -12.47
CA VAL A 210 -10.83 -15.76 -12.36
C VAL A 210 -10.90 -16.49 -11.02
N ALA A 211 -10.90 -17.82 -11.06
CA ALA A 211 -10.75 -18.65 -9.87
C ALA A 211 -9.25 -18.81 -9.53
N PHE A 212 -8.77 -18.08 -8.53
CA PHE A 212 -7.36 -18.09 -8.13
C PHE A 212 -6.87 -19.45 -7.63
N GLU A 213 -7.76 -20.29 -7.11
CA GLU A 213 -7.46 -21.68 -6.77
C GLU A 213 -7.04 -22.46 -8.01
N HIS A 214 -7.75 -22.35 -9.12
CA HIS A 214 -7.42 -23.02 -10.36
C HIS A 214 -6.14 -22.44 -10.98
N LEU A 215 -5.94 -21.13 -10.88
CA LEU A 215 -4.73 -20.47 -11.33
C LEU A 215 -3.50 -21.00 -10.55
N ALA A 216 -3.57 -21.04 -9.24
CA ALA A 216 -2.51 -21.57 -8.39
C ALA A 216 -2.21 -23.04 -8.69
N TYR A 217 -3.26 -23.85 -8.85
CA TYR A 217 -3.14 -25.27 -9.21
C TYR A 217 -2.44 -25.46 -10.55
N ALA A 218 -2.80 -24.68 -11.58
CA ALA A 218 -2.17 -24.77 -12.91
C ALA A 218 -0.66 -24.47 -12.86
N HIS A 219 -0.22 -23.69 -11.88
CA HIS A 219 1.20 -23.36 -11.65
C HIS A 219 1.85 -24.17 -10.52
N GLY A 220 1.18 -25.18 -9.97
CA GLY A 220 1.71 -26.02 -8.89
C GLY A 220 1.99 -25.26 -7.58
N VAL A 221 1.38 -24.09 -7.38
CA VAL A 221 1.54 -23.24 -6.18
C VAL A 221 0.48 -23.63 -5.15
N PRO A 222 0.85 -23.91 -3.89
CA PRO A 222 -0.12 -24.12 -2.83
C PRO A 222 -1.08 -22.93 -2.69
N PHE A 223 -2.39 -23.23 -2.58
CA PHE A 223 -3.45 -22.24 -2.47
C PHE A 223 -4.11 -22.25 -1.11
N LYS A 224 -4.41 -21.07 -0.59
CA LYS A 224 -5.24 -20.84 0.60
C LYS A 224 -6.16 -19.64 0.38
N ARG A 225 -7.25 -19.61 1.15
CA ARG A 225 -8.17 -18.47 1.17
C ARG A 225 -8.30 -17.96 2.61
N ALA A 226 -8.13 -16.66 2.79
CA ALA A 226 -8.33 -15.98 4.06
C ALA A 226 -9.59 -15.11 4.00
N THR A 227 -10.51 -15.31 4.92
CA THR A 227 -11.79 -14.57 4.98
C THR A 227 -11.88 -13.65 6.20
N HIS A 228 -10.84 -13.58 7.01
CA HIS A 228 -10.72 -12.69 8.17
C HIS A 228 -9.25 -12.53 8.59
N GLY A 229 -8.97 -11.48 9.37
CA GLY A 229 -7.61 -11.08 9.72
C GLY A 229 -6.79 -12.16 10.43
N ALA A 230 -7.40 -12.91 11.38
CA ALA A 230 -6.68 -13.96 12.10
C ALA A 230 -6.22 -15.11 11.18
N SER A 231 -7.08 -15.52 10.23
CA SER A 231 -6.70 -16.56 9.25
C SER A 231 -5.58 -16.08 8.32
N LEU A 232 -5.61 -14.81 7.91
CA LEU A 232 -4.53 -14.23 7.11
C LEU A 232 -3.21 -14.18 7.88
N ALA A 233 -3.23 -13.71 9.13
CA ALA A 233 -2.03 -13.63 9.98
C ALA A 233 -1.39 -15.01 10.21
N GLU A 234 -2.20 -16.05 10.43
CA GLU A 234 -1.73 -17.42 10.53
C GLU A 234 -1.02 -17.89 9.25
N LEU A 235 -1.66 -17.67 8.08
CA LEU A 235 -1.09 -18.06 6.78
C LEU A 235 0.21 -17.31 6.47
N LEU A 236 0.30 -16.01 6.82
CA LEU A 236 1.51 -15.21 6.63
C LEU A 236 2.70 -15.71 7.45
N THR A 237 2.45 -16.33 8.61
CA THR A 237 3.49 -16.88 9.47
C THR A 237 3.85 -18.33 9.17
N THR A 238 3.07 -19.01 8.34
CA THR A 238 3.32 -20.39 7.89
C THR A 238 4.51 -20.42 6.94
N PRO A 239 5.54 -21.25 7.14
CA PRO A 239 6.67 -21.34 6.21
C PRO A 239 6.28 -21.82 4.81
N GLY A 240 7.07 -21.42 3.82
CA GLY A 240 6.96 -21.88 2.43
C GLY A 240 6.10 -20.98 1.54
N THR A 241 6.17 -21.28 0.25
CA THR A 241 5.48 -20.50 -0.79
C THR A 241 4.00 -20.85 -0.86
N MET A 242 3.14 -19.84 -0.98
CA MET A 242 1.70 -20.02 -1.22
C MET A 242 1.07 -18.79 -1.85
N LEU A 243 -0.01 -19.01 -2.60
CA LEU A 243 -0.95 -17.97 -3.01
C LEU A 243 -2.11 -17.93 -2.00
N ILE A 244 -2.34 -16.76 -1.44
CA ILE A 244 -3.41 -16.50 -0.46
C ILE A 244 -4.41 -15.55 -1.10
N GLU A 245 -5.59 -16.04 -1.42
CA GLU A 245 -6.70 -15.21 -1.88
C GLU A 245 -7.44 -14.59 -0.70
N VAL A 246 -7.66 -13.28 -0.77
CA VAL A 246 -8.45 -12.52 0.19
C VAL A 246 -9.62 -11.85 -0.55
N PRO A 247 -10.82 -12.47 -0.53
CA PRO A 247 -11.95 -11.98 -1.30
C PRO A 247 -12.64 -10.80 -0.61
N PHE A 248 -13.04 -9.81 -1.42
CA PHE A 248 -13.79 -8.63 -1.00
C PHE A 248 -14.93 -8.31 -1.98
N ASP A 249 -15.93 -7.59 -1.50
CA ASP A 249 -16.98 -6.99 -2.33
C ASP A 249 -16.54 -5.60 -2.78
N ARG A 250 -16.26 -5.44 -4.08
CA ARG A 250 -15.83 -4.17 -4.67
C ARG A 250 -16.82 -3.03 -4.44
N SER A 251 -18.11 -3.32 -4.38
CA SER A 251 -19.16 -2.31 -4.17
C SER A 251 -19.07 -1.62 -2.80
N MET A 252 -18.46 -2.28 -1.82
CA MET A 252 -18.31 -1.77 -0.46
C MET A 252 -17.02 -0.96 -0.26
N ASN A 253 -16.07 -1.04 -1.18
CA ASN A 253 -14.72 -0.56 -0.96
C ASN A 253 -14.66 0.96 -0.67
N VAL A 254 -15.32 1.79 -1.49
CA VAL A 254 -15.35 3.25 -1.29
C VAL A 254 -15.95 3.62 0.06
N SER A 255 -17.13 3.08 0.39
CA SER A 255 -17.82 3.38 1.65
C SER A 255 -17.03 2.94 2.89
N GLN A 256 -16.32 1.82 2.81
CA GLN A 256 -15.45 1.33 3.89
C GLN A 256 -14.26 2.27 4.11
N HIS A 257 -13.62 2.75 3.05
CA HIS A 257 -12.55 3.74 3.16
C HIS A 257 -13.03 5.07 3.73
N GLU A 258 -14.20 5.55 3.31
CA GLU A 258 -14.81 6.77 3.83
C GLU A 258 -15.15 6.65 5.31
N ALA A 259 -15.70 5.52 5.74
CA ALA A 259 -16.03 5.25 7.14
C ALA A 259 -14.76 5.22 8.02
N LEU A 260 -13.69 4.55 7.54
CA LEU A 260 -12.41 4.52 8.23
C LEU A 260 -11.80 5.92 8.33
N ASN A 261 -11.75 6.67 7.23
CA ASN A 261 -11.23 8.04 7.22
C ASN A 261 -12.01 8.95 8.18
N THR A 262 -13.33 8.83 8.21
CA THR A 262 -14.18 9.57 9.15
C THR A 262 -13.83 9.26 10.61
N SER A 263 -13.63 7.97 10.92
CA SER A 263 -13.22 7.52 12.25
C SER A 263 -11.85 8.09 12.66
N ILE A 264 -10.90 8.13 11.73
CA ILE A 264 -9.57 8.71 11.97
C ILE A 264 -9.67 10.20 12.26
N VAL A 265 -10.39 10.96 11.41
CA VAL A 265 -10.56 12.39 11.57
C VAL A 265 -11.17 12.72 12.95
N GLN A 266 -12.25 12.04 13.33
CA GLN A 266 -12.91 12.24 14.63
C GLN A 266 -11.96 11.94 15.80
N ALA A 267 -11.16 10.88 15.72
CA ALA A 267 -10.21 10.53 16.77
C ALA A 267 -9.09 11.59 16.90
N VAL A 268 -8.57 12.08 15.78
CA VAL A 268 -7.53 13.11 15.77
C VAL A 268 -8.08 14.43 16.30
N GLU A 269 -9.24 14.90 15.83
CA GLU A 269 -9.89 16.13 16.32
C GLU A 269 -10.12 16.06 17.84
N SER A 270 -10.60 14.91 18.34
CA SER A 270 -10.83 14.72 19.79
C SER A 270 -9.55 14.70 20.63
N ALA A 271 -8.42 14.30 20.06
CA ALA A 271 -7.15 14.20 20.75
C ALA A 271 -6.35 15.51 20.72
N THR A 272 -6.64 16.40 19.77
CA THR A 272 -5.91 17.67 19.54
C THR A 272 -6.74 18.91 19.91
N ALA A 273 -7.98 18.75 20.38
CA ALA A 273 -8.83 19.81 20.91
C ALA A 273 -8.39 20.18 22.33
#